data_5744a3d4e09083cfd80d1d8c95339cf4
#
_entry.id   5744a3d4e09083cfd80d1d8c95339cf4
#
_cell.length_a   1.000
_cell.length_b   1.000
_cell.length_c   1.000
_cell.angle_alpha   90.00
_cell.angle_beta   90.00
_cell.angle_gamma   90.00
#
_symmetry.space_group_name_H-M   'P 1'
#
loop_
_entity.id
_entity.type
_entity.pdbx_description
1 polymer ?
#
loop_
_entity_poly.entity_id
_entity_poly.type
_entity_poly.pdbx_seq_one_letter_code
_entity_poly.pdbx_strand_id
1 'polypeptide(L)'
;MSPGVDFESQIYYKTGVTSLLEKELNNPNYVCRPIALGTNTDPYQPGEKDLRVTREILEFLVSRNHPVSIVTKGVLLERDLDLLQKLAAESLVNVNVSITTLSRKLKNQLEPRTASPQARLRLVKRLSKKGIPVGVLVAPIIPFINDEEIEQIVGQAVDAGAISCSGIMLRLPLEVGPLFEEWLSLHYPLKQARVMSAIRSIRAGKKNDPRWFSRMHGEGPIADMIWKRFLGSLKKAGIAYNKMPDLACDKFKVADSNGSRQLSLI
;
A
#
# COMPACT_ATOMS: atom_id res chain seq x y z
N MET A 1 22.77 6.16 -4.40
CA MET A 1 21.75 5.91 -5.44
C MET A 1 21.20 7.23 -5.91
N SER A 2 21.22 7.47 -7.21
CA SER A 2 20.50 8.61 -7.81
C SER A 2 19.01 8.29 -7.84
N PRO A 3 18.13 9.14 -7.31
CA PRO A 3 16.68 8.88 -7.30
C PRO A 3 16.04 8.91 -8.71
N GLY A 4 16.77 9.32 -9.73
CA GLY A 4 16.28 9.35 -11.11
C GLY A 4 16.57 8.06 -11.88
N VAL A 5 17.85 7.75 -12.10
CA VAL A 5 18.29 6.68 -13.03
C VAL A 5 18.40 5.32 -12.33
N ASP A 6 18.87 5.29 -11.07
CA ASP A 6 19.16 4.05 -10.36
C ASP A 6 17.93 3.43 -9.71
N PHE A 7 16.92 4.24 -9.39
CA PHE A 7 15.73 3.78 -8.64
C PHE A 7 14.95 2.68 -9.36
N GLU A 8 14.96 2.67 -10.68
CA GLU A 8 14.26 1.66 -11.49
C GLU A 8 15.17 0.55 -12.04
N SER A 9 16.49 0.76 -12.05
CA SER A 9 17.46 -0.15 -12.65
C SER A 9 18.23 -0.98 -11.62
N GLN A 10 18.40 -0.45 -10.39
CA GLN A 10 19.12 -1.13 -9.31
C GLN A 10 18.17 -1.51 -8.17
N ILE A 11 17.73 -2.75 -8.19
CA ILE A 11 16.82 -3.28 -7.16
C ILE A 11 17.64 -4.06 -6.13
N TYR A 12 17.56 -3.62 -4.87
CA TYR A 12 18.15 -4.33 -3.75
C TYR A 12 17.10 -5.19 -3.08
N TYR A 13 17.42 -6.45 -2.87
CA TYR A 13 16.59 -7.35 -2.08
C TYR A 13 17.33 -7.87 -0.87
N LYS A 14 16.59 -8.17 0.17
CA LYS A 14 17.15 -8.70 1.41
C LYS A 14 17.27 -10.22 1.32
N THR A 15 18.44 -10.74 1.59
CA THR A 15 18.66 -12.18 1.75
C THR A 15 18.48 -12.59 3.20
N GLY A 16 18.04 -13.82 3.46
CA GLY A 16 17.91 -14.36 4.83
C GLY A 16 16.85 -13.66 5.69
N VAL A 17 15.80 -13.11 5.07
CA VAL A 17 14.74 -12.35 5.78
C VAL A 17 14.01 -13.23 6.78
N THR A 18 13.74 -14.48 6.44
CA THR A 18 13.05 -15.44 7.33
C THR A 18 13.85 -15.72 8.58
N SER A 19 15.16 -15.91 8.48
CA SER A 19 16.04 -16.09 9.65
C SER A 19 16.08 -14.86 10.56
N LEU A 20 16.05 -13.67 9.96
CA LEU A 20 15.99 -12.42 10.74
C LEU A 20 14.64 -12.26 11.44
N LEU A 21 13.54 -12.59 10.76
CA LEU A 21 12.21 -12.60 11.35
C LEU A 21 12.12 -13.64 12.47
N GLU A 22 12.65 -14.83 12.26
CA GLU A 22 12.67 -15.87 13.28
C GLU A 22 13.39 -15.42 14.55
N LYS A 23 14.57 -14.82 14.39
CA LYS A 23 15.33 -14.27 15.52
C LYS A 23 14.54 -13.18 16.26
N GLU A 24 13.90 -12.26 15.54
CA GLU A 24 13.13 -11.18 16.13
C GLU A 24 11.87 -11.67 16.83
N LEU A 25 11.11 -12.56 16.19
CA LEU A 25 9.84 -13.07 16.71
C LEU A 25 10.01 -14.07 17.88
N ASN A 26 11.20 -14.65 18.02
CA ASN A 26 11.56 -15.50 19.16
C ASN A 26 12.17 -14.71 20.34
N ASN A 27 12.33 -13.38 20.20
CA ASN A 27 12.82 -12.55 21.29
C ASN A 27 11.78 -12.57 22.45
N PRO A 28 12.18 -12.89 23.70
CA PRO A 28 11.26 -12.91 24.85
C PRO A 28 10.53 -11.59 25.09
N ASN A 29 11.08 -10.47 24.66
CA ASN A 29 10.50 -9.14 24.81
C ASN A 29 9.66 -8.74 23.56
N TYR A 30 9.49 -9.63 22.60
CA TYR A 30 8.70 -9.31 21.41
C TYR A 30 7.21 -9.18 21.74
N VAL A 31 6.65 -8.02 21.39
CA VAL A 31 5.21 -7.75 21.50
C VAL A 31 4.60 -7.82 20.11
N CYS A 32 3.71 -8.77 19.89
CA CYS A 32 3.07 -8.95 18.60
C CYS A 32 2.29 -7.70 18.17
N ARG A 33 2.64 -7.19 16.98
CA ARG A 33 1.94 -6.12 16.27
C ARG A 33 1.92 -6.45 14.79
N PRO A 34 0.88 -6.04 14.03
CA PRO A 34 0.83 -6.32 12.60
C PRO A 34 2.09 -5.82 11.87
N ILE A 35 2.73 -6.71 11.11
CA ILE A 35 3.83 -6.32 10.22
C ILE A 35 3.23 -5.63 8.99
N ALA A 36 3.74 -4.43 8.64
CA ALA A 36 3.30 -3.69 7.46
C ALA A 36 4.27 -3.93 6.30
N LEU A 37 3.82 -4.61 5.26
CA LEU A 37 4.55 -4.81 4.01
C LEU A 37 4.10 -3.78 2.96
N GLY A 38 5.04 -3.17 2.26
CA GLY A 38 4.74 -2.23 1.18
C GLY A 38 4.69 -0.75 1.59
N THR A 39 5.12 -0.42 2.80
CA THR A 39 5.14 0.98 3.27
C THR A 39 6.35 1.77 2.76
N ASN A 40 7.43 1.10 2.43
CA ASN A 40 8.65 1.70 1.89
C ASN A 40 8.80 1.41 0.39
N THR A 41 8.78 0.13 0.03
CA THR A 41 8.82 -0.34 -1.37
C THR A 41 7.72 -1.38 -1.58
N ASP A 42 7.27 -1.56 -2.83
CA ASP A 42 6.22 -2.55 -3.12
C ASP A 42 6.75 -3.98 -2.89
N PRO A 43 6.07 -4.82 -2.10
CA PRO A 43 6.48 -6.20 -1.86
C PRO A 43 6.33 -7.10 -3.10
N TYR A 44 5.59 -6.64 -4.12
CA TYR A 44 5.36 -7.37 -5.36
C TYR A 44 5.99 -6.67 -6.58
N GLN A 45 7.23 -6.20 -6.41
CA GLN A 45 8.06 -5.70 -7.51
C GLN A 45 8.34 -6.83 -8.53
N PRO A 46 8.72 -6.51 -9.79
CA PRO A 46 8.98 -7.51 -10.82
C PRO A 46 9.92 -8.64 -10.40
N GLY A 47 10.99 -8.33 -9.64
CA GLY A 47 11.93 -9.33 -9.11
C GLY A 47 11.31 -10.36 -8.16
N GLU A 48 10.18 -10.04 -7.54
CA GLU A 48 9.47 -10.95 -6.63
C GLU A 48 8.92 -12.20 -7.36
N LYS A 49 8.75 -12.13 -8.69
CA LYS A 49 8.35 -13.28 -9.51
C LYS A 49 9.33 -14.45 -9.35
N ASP A 50 10.60 -14.14 -9.35
CA ASP A 50 11.69 -15.13 -9.33
C ASP A 50 12.26 -15.32 -7.91
N LEU A 51 12.44 -14.22 -7.16
CA LEU A 51 13.07 -14.24 -5.83
C LEU A 51 12.14 -14.77 -4.73
N ARG A 52 10.82 -14.61 -4.86
CA ARG A 52 9.80 -15.12 -3.92
C ARG A 52 9.98 -14.72 -2.45
N VAL A 53 10.68 -13.63 -2.18
CA VAL A 53 10.97 -13.17 -0.80
C VAL A 53 9.70 -12.86 -0.02
N THR A 54 8.72 -12.20 -0.67
CA THR A 54 7.43 -11.90 -0.04
C THR A 54 6.65 -13.19 0.26
N ARG A 55 6.68 -14.16 -0.66
CA ARG A 55 6.05 -15.46 -0.42
C ARG A 55 6.67 -16.20 0.76
N GLU A 56 8.00 -16.27 0.85
CA GLU A 56 8.70 -16.86 2.00
C GLU A 56 8.33 -16.18 3.32
N ILE A 57 8.24 -14.84 3.32
CA ILE A 57 7.76 -14.10 4.50
C ILE A 57 6.33 -14.51 4.87
N LEU A 58 5.42 -14.58 3.90
CA LEU A 58 4.03 -14.96 4.16
C LEU A 58 3.91 -16.42 4.67
N GLU A 59 4.67 -17.36 4.10
CA GLU A 59 4.73 -18.76 4.57
C GLU A 59 5.18 -18.81 6.04
N PHE A 60 6.21 -18.05 6.38
CA PHE A 60 6.69 -17.93 7.75
C PHE A 60 5.64 -17.31 8.68
N LEU A 61 4.98 -16.23 8.28
CA LEU A 61 3.92 -15.57 9.07
C LEU A 61 2.70 -16.49 9.28
N VAL A 62 2.33 -17.28 8.26
CA VAL A 62 1.29 -18.33 8.39
C VAL A 62 1.68 -19.34 9.47
N SER A 63 2.93 -19.83 9.48
CA SER A 63 3.39 -20.83 10.46
C SER A 63 3.36 -20.32 11.91
N ARG A 64 3.47 -19.00 12.08
CA ARG A 64 3.48 -18.33 13.38
C ARG A 64 2.14 -17.71 13.79
N ASN A 65 1.11 -17.80 12.96
CA ASN A 65 -0.14 -17.04 13.11
C ASN A 65 0.13 -15.53 13.35
N HIS A 66 1.08 -14.97 12.62
CA HIS A 66 1.48 -13.58 12.81
C HIS A 66 0.68 -12.65 11.89
N PRO A 67 0.08 -11.57 12.43
CA PRO A 67 -0.72 -10.64 11.63
C PRO A 67 0.13 -9.79 10.68
N VAL A 68 -0.41 -9.53 9.48
CA VAL A 68 0.24 -8.75 8.43
C VAL A 68 -0.74 -7.83 7.70
N SER A 69 -0.31 -6.60 7.42
CA SER A 69 -1.01 -5.66 6.53
C SER A 69 -0.17 -5.44 5.28
N ILE A 70 -0.78 -5.54 4.11
CA ILE A 70 -0.08 -5.44 2.83
C ILE A 70 -0.59 -4.25 2.05
N VAL A 71 0.32 -3.42 1.53
CA VAL A 71 0.01 -2.36 0.56
C VAL A 71 0.76 -2.65 -0.73
N THR A 72 0.05 -2.68 -1.87
CA THR A 72 0.68 -2.98 -3.16
C THR A 72 -0.01 -2.32 -4.34
N LYS A 73 0.75 -2.11 -5.42
CA LYS A 73 0.28 -1.82 -6.79
C LYS A 73 0.41 -3.06 -7.70
N GLY A 74 1.00 -4.13 -7.19
CA GLY A 74 1.36 -5.33 -7.92
C GLY A 74 0.24 -6.37 -7.94
N VAL A 75 -0.14 -6.83 -9.14
CA VAL A 75 -1.11 -7.93 -9.29
C VAL A 75 -0.49 -9.32 -9.08
N LEU A 76 0.84 -9.40 -8.95
CA LEU A 76 1.54 -10.64 -8.63
C LEU A 76 1.13 -11.20 -7.25
N LEU A 77 0.53 -10.38 -6.38
CA LEU A 77 -0.10 -10.82 -5.13
C LEU A 77 -1.10 -11.98 -5.35
N GLU A 78 -1.70 -12.10 -6.53
CA GLU A 78 -2.58 -13.22 -6.88
C GLU A 78 -1.91 -14.60 -6.76
N ARG A 79 -0.58 -14.68 -6.89
CA ARG A 79 0.19 -15.92 -6.69
C ARG A 79 0.06 -16.47 -5.28
N ASP A 80 -0.10 -15.59 -4.30
CA ASP A 80 -0.05 -15.92 -2.88
C ASP A 80 -1.44 -15.97 -2.21
N LEU A 81 -2.51 -16.05 -3.02
CA LEU A 81 -3.89 -16.14 -2.52
C LEU A 81 -4.13 -17.31 -1.58
N ASP A 82 -3.42 -18.42 -1.76
CA ASP A 82 -3.46 -19.59 -0.88
C ASP A 82 -3.04 -19.28 0.55
N LEU A 83 -1.98 -18.48 0.73
CA LEU A 83 -1.47 -18.05 2.02
C LEU A 83 -2.36 -16.96 2.63
N LEU A 84 -2.78 -16.01 1.78
CA LEU A 84 -3.65 -14.92 2.22
C LEU A 84 -5.02 -15.41 2.71
N GLN A 85 -5.59 -16.46 2.08
CA GLN A 85 -6.82 -17.08 2.55
C GLN A 85 -6.65 -17.73 3.93
N LYS A 86 -5.52 -18.44 4.16
CA LYS A 86 -5.22 -19.03 5.48
C LYS A 86 -5.13 -17.95 6.56
N LEU A 87 -4.42 -16.86 6.27
CA LEU A 87 -4.29 -15.72 7.18
C LEU A 87 -5.65 -15.01 7.42
N ALA A 88 -6.46 -14.85 6.36
CA ALA A 88 -7.77 -14.20 6.47
C ALA A 88 -8.76 -15.01 7.32
N ALA A 89 -8.74 -16.34 7.21
CA ALA A 89 -9.58 -17.22 8.04
C ALA A 89 -9.33 -17.03 9.55
N GLU A 90 -8.12 -16.61 9.91
CA GLU A 90 -7.70 -16.37 11.29
C GLU A 90 -7.71 -14.88 11.67
N SER A 91 -8.23 -13.98 10.82
CA SER A 91 -8.20 -12.52 10.99
C SER A 91 -6.76 -11.96 11.11
N LEU A 92 -5.83 -12.53 10.35
CA LEU A 92 -4.39 -12.19 10.41
C LEU A 92 -3.91 -11.36 9.22
N VAL A 93 -4.78 -11.04 8.25
CA VAL A 93 -4.36 -10.26 7.09
C VAL A 93 -5.40 -9.23 6.68
N ASN A 94 -4.92 -8.09 6.23
CA ASN A 94 -5.66 -7.17 5.37
C ASN A 94 -4.76 -6.69 4.22
N VAL A 95 -5.40 -6.36 3.11
CA VAL A 95 -4.69 -5.92 1.89
C VAL A 95 -5.23 -4.57 1.45
N ASN A 96 -4.35 -3.62 1.13
CA ASN A 96 -4.70 -2.37 0.49
C ASN A 96 -4.11 -2.32 -0.92
N VAL A 97 -4.96 -2.23 -1.91
CA VAL A 97 -4.54 -2.09 -3.31
C VAL A 97 -4.51 -0.62 -3.69
N SER A 98 -3.34 -0.13 -4.09
CA SER A 98 -3.18 1.27 -4.47
C SER A 98 -3.74 1.52 -5.88
N ILE A 99 -4.66 2.49 -6.02
CA ILE A 99 -5.23 2.92 -7.31
C ILE A 99 -5.11 4.43 -7.40
N THR A 100 -4.14 4.89 -8.19
CA THR A 100 -3.81 6.32 -8.33
C THR A 100 -4.75 7.02 -9.30
N THR A 101 -5.18 6.33 -10.35
CA THR A 101 -6.02 6.86 -11.43
C THR A 101 -6.73 5.72 -12.15
N LEU A 102 -7.85 6.01 -12.79
CA LEU A 102 -8.54 5.10 -13.72
C LEU A 102 -8.08 5.31 -15.17
N SER A 103 -7.43 6.44 -15.46
CA SER A 103 -6.89 6.76 -16.78
C SER A 103 -5.65 5.93 -17.09
N ARG A 104 -5.73 5.12 -18.15
CA ARG A 104 -4.58 4.35 -18.66
C ARG A 104 -3.44 5.26 -19.12
N LYS A 105 -3.78 6.42 -19.70
CA LYS A 105 -2.79 7.41 -20.14
C LYS A 105 -2.01 7.97 -18.95
N LEU A 106 -2.72 8.47 -17.94
CA LEU A 106 -2.08 9.04 -16.75
C LEU A 106 -1.27 7.97 -15.99
N LYS A 107 -1.80 6.75 -15.84
CA LYS A 107 -1.06 5.62 -15.26
C LYS A 107 0.26 5.37 -15.98
N ASN A 108 0.26 5.34 -17.32
CA ASN A 108 1.48 5.09 -18.10
C ASN A 108 2.51 6.24 -17.99
N GLN A 109 2.05 7.46 -17.77
CA GLN A 109 2.92 8.63 -17.56
C GLN A 109 3.50 8.66 -16.13
N LEU A 110 2.71 8.31 -15.11
CA LEU A 110 3.06 8.45 -13.70
C LEU A 110 3.70 7.17 -13.11
N GLU A 111 3.23 6.01 -13.56
CA GLU A 111 3.60 4.69 -13.01
C GLU A 111 3.78 3.65 -14.15
N PRO A 112 4.69 3.85 -15.11
CA PRO A 112 4.74 3.08 -16.37
C PRO A 112 4.84 1.57 -16.15
N ARG A 113 5.60 1.12 -15.18
CA ARG A 113 5.89 -0.31 -14.92
C ARG A 113 4.88 -1.01 -14.00
N THR A 114 3.85 -0.31 -13.53
CA THR A 114 2.86 -0.91 -12.63
C THR A 114 1.67 -1.50 -13.39
N ALA A 115 0.88 -2.34 -12.73
CA ALA A 115 -0.33 -2.93 -13.29
C ALA A 115 -1.36 -1.85 -13.68
N SER A 116 -2.18 -2.13 -14.70
CA SER A 116 -3.25 -1.22 -15.12
C SER A 116 -4.30 -1.04 -14.02
N PRO A 117 -5.01 0.10 -14.00
CA PRO A 117 -6.08 0.34 -13.02
C PRO A 117 -7.13 -0.76 -13.02
N GLN A 118 -7.54 -1.24 -14.20
CA GLN A 118 -8.50 -2.32 -14.35
C GLN A 118 -7.98 -3.67 -13.81
N ALA A 119 -6.68 -3.93 -13.94
CA ALA A 119 -6.07 -5.13 -13.36
C ALA A 119 -6.07 -5.06 -11.83
N ARG A 120 -5.79 -3.87 -11.26
CA ARG A 120 -5.85 -3.64 -9.81
C ARG A 120 -7.29 -3.78 -9.27
N LEU A 121 -8.29 -3.27 -9.97
CA LEU A 121 -9.71 -3.47 -9.61
C LEU A 121 -10.12 -4.95 -9.69
N ARG A 122 -9.64 -5.69 -10.70
CA ARG A 122 -9.86 -7.16 -10.75
C ARG A 122 -9.20 -7.87 -9.58
N LEU A 123 -8.00 -7.44 -9.16
CA LEU A 123 -7.35 -7.97 -7.96
C LEU A 123 -8.21 -7.72 -6.71
N VAL A 124 -8.72 -6.50 -6.51
CA VAL A 124 -9.66 -6.19 -5.42
C VAL A 124 -10.84 -7.15 -5.43
N LYS A 125 -11.48 -7.34 -6.60
CA LYS A 125 -12.62 -8.25 -6.74
C LYS A 125 -12.26 -9.71 -6.42
N ARG A 126 -11.06 -10.17 -6.79
CA ARG A 126 -10.60 -11.53 -6.48
C ARG A 126 -10.36 -11.72 -4.99
N LEU A 127 -9.69 -10.75 -4.35
CA LEU A 127 -9.45 -10.77 -2.90
C LEU A 127 -10.77 -10.82 -2.12
N SER A 128 -11.70 -9.94 -2.44
CA SER A 128 -13.02 -9.89 -1.82
C SER A 128 -13.79 -11.21 -1.99
N LYS A 129 -13.83 -11.77 -3.21
CA LYS A 129 -14.47 -13.07 -3.48
C LYS A 129 -13.84 -14.25 -2.71
N LYS A 130 -12.59 -14.13 -2.31
CA LYS A 130 -11.85 -15.12 -1.52
C LYS A 130 -11.95 -14.89 -0.02
N GLY A 131 -12.77 -13.94 0.42
CA GLY A 131 -12.94 -13.61 1.84
C GLY A 131 -11.74 -12.90 2.47
N ILE A 132 -10.82 -12.37 1.64
CA ILE A 132 -9.65 -11.63 2.12
C ILE A 132 -10.07 -10.16 2.26
N PRO A 133 -9.98 -9.55 3.46
CA PRO A 133 -10.31 -8.16 3.68
C PRO A 133 -9.45 -7.25 2.79
N VAL A 134 -10.09 -6.46 1.93
CA VAL A 134 -9.40 -5.60 0.97
C VAL A 134 -9.90 -4.17 1.02
N GLY A 135 -8.97 -3.23 1.09
CA GLY A 135 -9.19 -1.80 0.94
C GLY A 135 -8.54 -1.24 -0.33
N VAL A 136 -8.92 -0.03 -0.70
CA VAL A 136 -8.29 0.71 -1.78
C VAL A 136 -7.60 1.96 -1.24
N LEU A 137 -6.33 2.15 -1.62
CA LEU A 137 -5.56 3.33 -1.31
C LEU A 137 -5.49 4.24 -2.55
N VAL A 138 -6.20 5.38 -2.51
CA VAL A 138 -6.12 6.42 -3.55
C VAL A 138 -4.89 7.28 -3.29
N ALA A 139 -3.76 6.89 -3.88
CA ALA A 139 -2.47 7.52 -3.61
C ALA A 139 -1.48 7.42 -4.78
N PRO A 140 -0.80 8.54 -5.08
CA PRO A 140 -1.02 9.89 -4.57
C PRO A 140 -2.27 10.58 -5.18
N ILE A 141 -2.93 11.42 -4.39
CA ILE A 141 -3.90 12.40 -4.92
C ILE A 141 -3.12 13.65 -5.32
N ILE A 142 -3.24 14.05 -6.58
CA ILE A 142 -2.53 15.19 -7.17
C ILE A 142 -3.57 16.23 -7.58
N PRO A 143 -3.62 17.40 -6.91
CA PRO A 143 -4.58 18.44 -7.26
C PRO A 143 -4.52 18.82 -8.74
N PHE A 144 -5.69 18.94 -9.41
CA PHE A 144 -5.88 19.26 -10.82
C PHE A 144 -5.33 18.25 -11.84
N ILE A 145 -4.87 17.07 -11.40
CA ILE A 145 -4.40 15.98 -12.26
C ILE A 145 -5.30 14.76 -12.17
N ASN A 146 -5.49 14.18 -10.98
CA ASN A 146 -6.30 12.99 -10.78
C ASN A 146 -7.35 13.12 -9.67
N ASP A 147 -7.42 14.26 -9.00
CA ASP A 147 -8.40 14.49 -7.94
C ASP A 147 -9.85 14.49 -8.46
N GLU A 148 -10.05 14.74 -9.76
CA GLU A 148 -11.37 14.64 -10.42
C GLU A 148 -11.90 13.20 -10.53
N GLU A 149 -11.04 12.20 -10.41
CA GLU A 149 -11.40 10.78 -10.52
C GLU A 149 -11.78 10.14 -9.17
N ILE A 150 -11.67 10.85 -8.06
CA ILE A 150 -11.84 10.31 -6.70
C ILE A 150 -13.16 9.57 -6.53
N GLU A 151 -14.28 10.19 -6.92
CA GLU A 151 -15.60 9.60 -6.77
C GLU A 151 -15.76 8.33 -7.60
N GLN A 152 -15.19 8.32 -8.81
CA GLN A 152 -15.23 7.15 -9.68
C GLN A 152 -14.34 6.02 -9.15
N ILE A 153 -13.14 6.35 -8.62
CA ILE A 153 -12.25 5.36 -8.00
C ILE A 153 -12.95 4.70 -6.82
N VAL A 154 -13.55 5.50 -5.93
CA VAL A 154 -14.29 5.00 -4.76
C VAL A 154 -15.45 4.11 -5.20
N GLY A 155 -16.27 4.54 -6.17
CA GLY A 155 -17.39 3.75 -6.67
C GLY A 155 -16.93 2.40 -7.22
N GLN A 156 -15.95 2.40 -8.14
CA GLN A 156 -15.43 1.15 -8.72
C GLN A 156 -14.73 0.25 -7.70
N ALA A 157 -14.09 0.83 -6.68
CA ALA A 157 -13.49 0.06 -5.59
C ALA A 157 -14.57 -0.69 -4.79
N VAL A 158 -15.68 -0.04 -4.45
CA VAL A 158 -16.81 -0.64 -3.74
C VAL A 158 -17.50 -1.70 -4.59
N ASP A 159 -17.72 -1.43 -5.86
CA ASP A 159 -18.29 -2.41 -6.82
C ASP A 159 -17.39 -3.65 -6.98
N ALA A 160 -16.08 -3.47 -6.80
CA ALA A 160 -15.13 -4.57 -6.76
C ALA A 160 -15.08 -5.30 -5.40
N GLY A 161 -15.75 -4.79 -4.37
CA GLY A 161 -15.84 -5.40 -3.05
C GLY A 161 -14.82 -4.87 -2.03
N ALA A 162 -14.26 -3.68 -2.25
CA ALA A 162 -13.45 -3.01 -1.23
C ALA A 162 -14.33 -2.61 -0.03
N ILE A 163 -13.87 -2.90 1.18
CA ILE A 163 -14.58 -2.60 2.43
C ILE A 163 -14.13 -1.27 3.07
N SER A 164 -13.05 -0.70 2.57
CA SER A 164 -12.50 0.57 3.04
C SER A 164 -11.78 1.28 1.90
N CYS A 165 -11.77 2.61 1.95
CA CYS A 165 -10.84 3.40 1.13
C CYS A 165 -10.09 4.40 2.00
N SER A 166 -8.86 4.69 1.59
CA SER A 166 -8.02 5.74 2.18
C SER A 166 -7.36 6.56 1.08
N GLY A 167 -6.83 7.71 1.41
CA GLY A 167 -6.17 8.58 0.45
C GLY A 167 -4.91 9.22 1.02
N ILE A 168 -3.98 9.56 0.15
CA ILE A 168 -2.75 10.28 0.51
C ILE A 168 -2.51 11.36 -0.54
N MET A 169 -2.44 12.62 -0.10
CA MET A 169 -2.04 13.74 -0.95
C MET A 169 -0.58 13.61 -1.38
N LEU A 170 -0.28 13.99 -2.62
CA LEU A 170 1.09 13.93 -3.17
C LEU A 170 2.12 14.53 -2.21
N ARG A 171 3.22 13.83 -2.04
CA ARG A 171 4.39 14.25 -1.26
C ARG A 171 5.59 14.37 -2.18
N LEU A 172 6.36 15.44 -2.03
CA LEU A 172 7.54 15.73 -2.84
C LEU A 172 8.78 15.89 -1.95
N PRO A 173 9.24 14.83 -1.26
CA PRO A 173 10.43 14.91 -0.45
C PRO A 173 11.68 15.01 -1.34
N LEU A 174 12.65 15.80 -0.88
CA LEU A 174 14.00 15.91 -1.47
C LEU A 174 13.97 16.02 -3.02
N GLU A 175 14.60 15.11 -3.70
CA GLU A 175 14.79 15.07 -5.17
C GLU A 175 13.49 14.77 -5.94
N VAL A 176 12.46 14.26 -5.28
CA VAL A 176 11.16 13.99 -5.92
C VAL A 176 10.51 15.29 -6.40
N GLY A 177 10.77 16.42 -5.71
CA GLY A 177 10.24 17.73 -6.10
C GLY A 177 10.67 18.16 -7.51
N PRO A 178 11.96 18.31 -7.79
CA PRO A 178 12.46 18.62 -9.13
C PRO A 178 12.01 17.64 -10.21
N LEU A 179 12.05 16.34 -9.95
CA LEU A 179 11.59 15.30 -10.89
C LEU A 179 10.10 15.44 -11.23
N PHE A 180 9.28 15.77 -10.26
CA PHE A 180 7.86 16.00 -10.50
C PHE A 180 7.58 17.29 -11.27
N GLU A 181 8.36 18.36 -11.05
CA GLU A 181 8.27 19.59 -11.84
C GLU A 181 8.64 19.36 -13.30
N GLU A 182 9.69 18.58 -13.55
CA GLU A 182 10.10 18.16 -14.91
C GLU A 182 9.00 17.30 -15.56
N TRP A 183 8.46 16.33 -14.84
CA TRP A 183 7.35 15.50 -15.30
C TRP A 183 6.12 16.34 -15.66
N LEU A 184 5.75 17.34 -14.84
CA LEU A 184 4.67 18.28 -15.16
C LEU A 184 4.96 19.12 -16.43
N SER A 185 6.19 19.60 -16.57
CA SER A 185 6.61 20.36 -17.76
C SER A 185 6.47 19.53 -19.03
N LEU A 186 6.80 18.25 -18.97
CA LEU A 186 6.71 17.33 -20.11
C LEU A 186 5.27 16.93 -20.45
N HIS A 187 4.47 16.60 -19.44
CA HIS A 187 3.15 15.98 -19.67
C HIS A 187 1.97 16.95 -19.53
N TYR A 188 2.11 18.00 -18.73
CA TYR A 188 1.05 18.96 -18.39
C TYR A 188 1.56 20.41 -18.33
N PRO A 189 2.24 20.93 -19.39
CA PRO A 189 2.88 22.25 -19.35
C PRO A 189 1.88 23.36 -19.01
N LEU A 190 0.68 23.33 -19.54
CA LEU A 190 -0.37 24.33 -19.27
C LEU A 190 -0.93 24.26 -17.84
N LYS A 191 -0.78 23.14 -17.14
CA LYS A 191 -1.25 22.98 -15.76
C LYS A 191 -0.11 23.13 -14.73
N GLN A 192 1.15 23.15 -15.13
CA GLN A 192 2.32 23.08 -14.24
C GLN A 192 2.27 24.13 -13.12
N ALA A 193 2.13 25.39 -13.49
CA ALA A 193 2.11 26.49 -12.52
C ALA A 193 0.96 26.34 -11.50
N ARG A 194 -0.23 25.97 -11.97
CA ARG A 194 -1.42 25.77 -11.16
C ARG A 194 -1.26 24.59 -10.20
N VAL A 195 -0.77 23.47 -10.66
CA VAL A 195 -0.53 22.26 -9.85
C VAL A 195 0.51 22.55 -8.77
N MET A 196 1.65 23.16 -9.13
CA MET A 196 2.70 23.46 -8.17
C MET A 196 2.26 24.52 -7.14
N SER A 197 1.44 25.50 -7.55
CA SER A 197 0.83 26.45 -6.62
C SER A 197 -0.08 25.74 -5.61
N ALA A 198 -0.93 24.83 -6.08
CA ALA A 198 -1.80 24.03 -5.20
C ALA A 198 -1.00 23.16 -4.23
N ILE A 199 0.07 22.50 -4.71
CA ILE A 199 0.94 21.67 -3.85
C ILE A 199 1.58 22.53 -2.74
N ARG A 200 2.08 23.73 -3.07
CA ARG A 200 2.61 24.64 -2.05
C ARG A 200 1.52 25.09 -1.07
N SER A 201 0.34 25.41 -1.58
CA SER A 201 -0.79 25.84 -0.74
C SER A 201 -1.17 24.77 0.29
N ILE A 202 -1.26 23.50 -0.09
CA ILE A 202 -1.58 22.39 0.82
C ILE A 202 -0.42 21.98 1.73
N ARG A 203 0.76 22.59 1.59
CA ARG A 203 2.00 22.29 2.33
C ARG A 203 2.57 23.52 3.07
N ALA A 204 1.70 24.43 3.51
CA ALA A 204 2.09 25.64 4.22
C ALA A 204 3.15 26.48 3.44
N GLY A 205 2.96 26.63 2.13
CA GLY A 205 3.86 27.38 1.24
C GLY A 205 5.09 26.61 0.75
N LYS A 206 5.33 25.38 1.20
CA LYS A 206 6.49 24.55 0.83
C LYS A 206 6.12 23.50 -0.23
N LYS A 207 7.11 22.91 -0.89
CA LYS A 207 6.90 21.75 -1.79
C LYS A 207 6.64 20.45 -1.02
N ASN A 208 7.17 20.33 0.19
CA ASN A 208 7.01 19.18 1.08
C ASN A 208 6.86 19.62 2.53
N ASP A 209 6.00 18.93 3.27
CA ASP A 209 5.80 19.10 4.70
C ASP A 209 6.09 17.78 5.41
N PRO A 210 7.14 17.70 6.26
CA PRO A 210 7.51 16.47 6.95
C PRO A 210 6.66 16.17 8.19
N ARG A 211 5.84 17.13 8.66
CA ARG A 211 5.05 16.98 9.89
C ARG A 211 4.16 15.75 9.83
N TRP A 212 4.14 14.96 10.89
CA TRP A 212 3.54 13.63 10.91
C TRP A 212 2.08 13.61 10.46
N PHE A 213 1.24 14.50 10.97
CA PHE A 213 -0.21 14.50 10.66
C PHE A 213 -0.52 15.16 9.31
N SER A 214 0.06 16.33 9.02
CA SER A 214 -0.25 17.09 7.80
C SER A 214 0.38 16.49 6.54
N ARG A 215 1.48 15.73 6.66
CA ARG A 215 2.21 15.19 5.50
C ARG A 215 1.36 14.29 4.59
N MET A 216 0.33 13.62 5.13
CA MET A 216 -0.52 12.70 4.37
C MET A 216 -1.77 13.40 3.81
N HIS A 217 -2.31 14.36 4.55
CA HIS A 217 -3.59 15.00 4.22
C HIS A 217 -3.44 16.34 3.53
N GLY A 218 -2.37 17.08 3.79
CA GLY A 218 -2.27 18.49 3.44
C GLY A 218 -3.18 19.37 4.32
N GLU A 219 -3.12 20.67 4.12
CA GLU A 219 -3.86 21.68 4.88
C GLU A 219 -4.41 22.75 3.92
N GLY A 220 -5.43 23.49 4.35
CA GLY A 220 -6.01 24.63 3.65
C GLY A 220 -7.09 24.29 2.63
N PRO A 221 -7.70 25.33 2.00
CA PRO A 221 -8.96 25.21 1.27
C PRO A 221 -8.98 24.17 0.15
N ILE A 222 -7.86 23.98 -0.57
CA ILE A 222 -7.76 23.00 -1.65
C ILE A 222 -7.77 21.57 -1.08
N ALA A 223 -6.99 21.32 -0.02
CA ALA A 223 -7.00 20.03 0.66
C ALA A 223 -8.38 19.72 1.25
N ASP A 224 -8.98 20.69 1.95
CA ASP A 224 -10.31 20.56 2.56
C ASP A 224 -11.38 20.22 1.52
N MET A 225 -11.37 20.90 0.36
CA MET A 225 -12.29 20.61 -0.75
C MET A 225 -12.12 19.17 -1.27
N ILE A 226 -10.88 18.73 -1.50
CA ILE A 226 -10.58 17.37 -1.98
C ILE A 226 -11.04 16.34 -0.95
N TRP A 227 -10.73 16.55 0.32
CA TRP A 227 -11.14 15.64 1.40
C TRP A 227 -12.65 15.63 1.61
N LYS A 228 -13.33 16.77 1.49
CA LYS A 228 -14.80 16.83 1.55
C LYS A 228 -15.44 15.98 0.47
N ARG A 229 -14.92 16.03 -0.77
CA ARG A 229 -15.37 15.19 -1.89
C ARG A 229 -15.09 13.72 -1.60
N PHE A 230 -13.86 13.40 -1.17
CA PHE A 230 -13.46 12.04 -0.85
C PHE A 230 -14.35 11.41 0.24
N LEU A 231 -14.47 12.08 1.39
CA LEU A 231 -15.31 11.60 2.50
C LEU A 231 -16.80 11.54 2.14
N GLY A 232 -17.28 12.51 1.36
CA GLY A 232 -18.64 12.50 0.81
C GLY A 232 -18.93 11.31 -0.08
N SER A 233 -17.94 10.92 -0.90
CA SER A 233 -18.02 9.73 -1.75
C SER A 233 -18.06 8.45 -0.93
N LEU A 234 -17.22 8.32 0.11
CA LEU A 234 -17.25 7.18 1.03
C LEU A 234 -18.61 7.04 1.73
N LYS A 235 -19.13 8.15 2.24
CA LYS A 235 -20.44 8.17 2.89
C LYS A 235 -21.56 7.71 1.96
N LYS A 236 -21.57 8.17 0.69
CA LYS A 236 -22.53 7.72 -0.32
C LYS A 236 -22.40 6.24 -0.63
N ALA A 237 -21.17 5.72 -0.64
CA ALA A 237 -20.87 4.31 -0.89
C ALA A 237 -21.08 3.40 0.33
N GLY A 238 -21.35 3.95 1.51
CA GLY A 238 -21.58 3.18 2.74
C GLY A 238 -20.33 2.51 3.32
N ILE A 239 -19.15 3.01 2.97
CA ILE A 239 -17.87 2.47 3.50
C ILE A 239 -17.12 3.47 4.36
N ALA A 240 -16.26 2.97 5.24
CA ALA A 240 -15.51 3.80 6.17
C ALA A 240 -14.17 4.29 5.59
N TYR A 241 -13.73 5.46 6.03
CA TYR A 241 -12.41 5.98 5.74
C TYR A 241 -11.35 5.22 6.55
N ASN A 242 -10.35 4.65 5.85
CA ASN A 242 -9.16 4.03 6.44
C ASN A 242 -9.45 3.05 7.59
N LYS A 243 -10.59 2.36 7.53
CA LYS A 243 -11.00 1.42 8.57
C LYS A 243 -11.03 0.00 8.01
N MET A 244 -9.93 -0.71 8.23
CA MET A 244 -9.84 -2.14 7.98
C MET A 244 -10.17 -2.90 9.28
N PRO A 245 -10.58 -4.18 9.20
CA PRO A 245 -10.75 -5.02 10.38
C PRO A 245 -9.46 -5.09 11.21
N ASP A 246 -9.62 -5.13 12.52
CA ASP A 246 -8.51 -5.36 13.43
C ASP A 246 -7.90 -6.74 13.20
N LEU A 247 -6.58 -6.81 13.30
CA LEU A 247 -5.84 -8.05 13.11
C LEU A 247 -5.56 -8.71 14.47
N ALA A 248 -5.78 -10.02 14.53
CA ALA A 248 -5.64 -10.81 15.74
C ALA A 248 -4.17 -11.01 16.13
N CYS A 249 -3.66 -10.22 17.09
CA CYS A 249 -2.32 -10.38 17.64
C CYS A 249 -2.24 -11.46 18.74
N ASP A 250 -3.36 -11.80 19.35
CA ASP A 250 -3.51 -12.82 20.38
C ASP A 250 -3.29 -14.24 19.89
N LYS A 251 -3.39 -14.47 18.58
CA LYS A 251 -3.15 -15.77 17.94
C LYS A 251 -1.70 -16.05 17.61
N PHE A 252 -0.80 -15.10 17.82
CA PHE A 252 0.62 -15.24 17.53
C PHE A 252 1.26 -16.37 18.33
N LYS A 253 2.05 -17.22 17.64
CA LYS A 253 2.76 -18.35 18.24
C LYS A 253 4.26 -18.10 18.25
N VAL A 254 4.85 -18.06 19.42
CA VAL A 254 6.30 -18.18 19.59
C VAL A 254 6.72 -19.61 19.22
N ALA A 255 7.91 -19.80 18.65
CA ALA A 255 8.42 -21.16 18.45
C ALA A 255 8.55 -21.86 19.80
N ASP A 256 8.01 -23.06 19.88
CA ASP A 256 8.30 -23.92 21.03
C ASP A 256 9.81 -24.14 21.10
N SER A 257 10.44 -23.59 22.14
CA SER A 257 11.85 -23.79 22.44
C SER A 257 12.17 -25.23 22.85
N ASN A 258 11.17 -26.12 22.85
CA ASN A 258 11.29 -27.53 23.20
C ASN A 258 11.23 -28.42 21.94
N GLY A 259 12.31 -28.40 21.17
CA GLY A 259 12.67 -29.47 20.24
C GLY A 259 13.26 -30.70 20.91
N SER A 260 13.03 -30.94 22.19
CA SER A 260 13.32 -32.20 22.85
C SER A 260 12.05 -33.06 22.85
N ARG A 261 11.83 -33.81 21.79
CA ARG A 261 11.10 -35.07 21.89
C ARG A 261 11.88 -35.93 22.88
N GLN A 262 11.54 -35.85 24.14
CA GLN A 262 11.89 -36.89 25.09
C GLN A 262 11.13 -38.14 24.63
N LEU A 263 11.82 -39.04 23.92
CA LEU A 263 11.36 -40.40 23.71
C LEU A 263 11.24 -41.01 25.10
N SER A 264 10.03 -41.13 25.62
CA SER A 264 9.79 -42.03 26.78
C SER A 264 10.04 -43.46 26.30
N LEU A 265 11.20 -43.96 26.67
CA LEU A 265 11.42 -45.40 26.65
C LEU A 265 10.55 -46.01 27.74
N ILE A 266 9.53 -46.76 27.33
CA ILE A 266 8.90 -47.83 28.10
C ILE A 266 9.34 -49.12 27.48
#